data_d3c1877dbd82ab8f23b967e8bf49fcd1
#
_entry.id   d3c1877dbd82ab8f23b967e8bf49fcd1
#
_cell.length_a   1.000
_cell.length_b   1.000
_cell.length_c   1.000
_cell.angle_alpha   90.00
_cell.angle_beta   90.00
_cell.angle_gamma   90.00
#
_symmetry.space_group_name_H-M   'P 1'
#
loop_
_entity.id
_entity.type
_entity.pdbx_description
1 polymer ?
#
loop_
_entity_poly.entity_id
_entity_poly.type
_entity_poly.pdbx_seq_one_letter_code
_entity_poly.pdbx_strand_id
1 'polypeptide(L)'
;MEKPSAPVASNPLGRPLTIVFALPGKSFSNNFLLSWTMLFNYCLNNGINPLITNHYSNNIYYVRNMCLGGNNILGTEQVPFKGEVDYDFIMWIDSDQVFTVDSFVTLLKYQGDIVSGLYLMENGKEFATVEKMDNDFFAKKGHYEFLTPEEVLLRRKKEKPSVMEVDYTGMGWMLVKKGVFEKLEYPWFRPEWVNYERSDASGNKIVVNEFTMEDVAFCMRAREKGFKILVDTNVVVGHEKSVVVG
;
A
#
# COMPACT_ATOMS: atom_id res chain seq x y z
N MET A 1 23.47 -11.89 14.08
CA MET A 1 22.09 -11.73 14.60
C MET A 1 22.05 -10.36 15.24
N GLU A 2 21.45 -9.39 14.60
CA GLU A 2 21.22 -8.05 15.17
C GLU A 2 20.20 -8.17 16.31
N LYS A 3 20.43 -7.42 17.40
CA LYS A 3 19.47 -7.36 18.51
C LYS A 3 18.17 -6.70 18.02
N PRO A 4 16.99 -7.23 18.35
CA PRO A 4 15.74 -6.60 17.96
C PRO A 4 15.66 -5.19 18.54
N SER A 5 15.14 -4.27 17.74
CA SER A 5 14.80 -2.89 18.10
C SER A 5 13.90 -2.86 19.36
N ALA A 6 13.93 -1.75 20.07
CA ALA A 6 13.17 -1.54 21.31
C ALA A 6 11.69 -1.93 21.16
N PRO A 7 11.04 -2.44 22.24
CA PRO A 7 9.64 -2.83 22.21
C PRO A 7 8.75 -1.68 21.71
N VAL A 8 7.73 -2.02 20.93
CA VAL A 8 6.68 -1.07 20.51
C VAL A 8 6.08 -0.45 21.78
N ALA A 9 6.02 0.86 21.85
CA ALA A 9 5.47 1.60 22.97
C ALA A 9 4.13 1.00 23.40
N SER A 10 3.92 0.89 24.72
CA SER A 10 2.71 0.35 25.34
C SER A 10 1.46 0.85 24.60
N ASN A 11 0.68 -0.08 24.06
CA ASN A 11 -0.59 0.21 23.41
C ASN A 11 -1.52 0.95 24.41
N PRO A 12 -1.99 2.16 24.10
CA PRO A 12 -2.89 2.90 24.99
C PRO A 12 -4.22 2.19 25.27
N LEU A 13 -4.53 1.13 24.51
CA LEU A 13 -5.77 0.34 24.65
C LEU A 13 -5.71 -0.73 25.75
N GLY A 14 -4.57 -0.97 26.41
CA GLY A 14 -4.42 -1.97 27.46
C GLY A 14 -4.58 -3.43 27.01
N ARG A 15 -4.62 -3.70 25.69
CA ARG A 15 -4.67 -5.03 25.07
C ARG A 15 -3.58 -5.18 24.00
N PRO A 16 -3.24 -6.39 23.58
CA PRO A 16 -2.35 -6.59 22.45
C PRO A 16 -2.85 -5.88 21.19
N LEU A 17 -1.94 -5.27 20.43
CA LEU A 17 -2.23 -4.68 19.15
C LEU A 17 -2.58 -5.79 18.14
N THR A 18 -3.75 -5.76 17.54
CA THR A 18 -4.18 -6.77 16.56
C THR A 18 -3.97 -6.24 15.14
N ILE A 19 -3.14 -6.93 14.37
CA ILE A 19 -2.83 -6.57 12.99
C ILE A 19 -3.21 -7.73 12.07
N VAL A 20 -4.06 -7.44 11.10
CA VAL A 20 -4.38 -8.38 10.02
C VAL A 20 -3.37 -8.19 8.89
N PHE A 21 -2.55 -9.19 8.64
CA PHE A 21 -1.64 -9.24 7.51
C PHE A 21 -2.39 -9.77 6.29
N ALA A 22 -2.62 -8.90 5.33
CA ALA A 22 -3.26 -9.25 4.06
C ALA A 22 -2.17 -9.59 3.03
N LEU A 23 -2.10 -10.86 2.67
CA LEU A 23 -1.07 -11.45 1.83
C LEU A 23 -1.70 -11.95 0.50
N PRO A 24 -2.00 -11.06 -0.46
CA PRO A 24 -2.54 -11.49 -1.74
C PRO A 24 -1.47 -12.27 -2.53
N GLY A 25 -1.77 -13.50 -2.93
CA GLY A 25 -0.81 -14.29 -3.71
C GLY A 25 -1.05 -15.78 -3.65
N LYS A 26 -0.62 -16.48 -4.70
CA LYS A 26 -0.70 -17.94 -4.83
C LYS A 26 0.55 -18.64 -4.30
N SER A 27 1.71 -17.99 -4.45
CA SER A 27 3.02 -18.52 -4.07
C SER A 27 3.88 -17.41 -3.52
N PHE A 28 4.79 -17.77 -2.64
CA PHE A 28 5.71 -16.88 -1.96
C PHE A 28 7.13 -17.42 -2.12
N SER A 29 8.10 -16.54 -2.36
CA SER A 29 9.49 -16.94 -2.51
C SER A 29 10.11 -17.34 -1.16
N ASN A 30 11.31 -17.94 -1.22
CA ASN A 30 12.11 -18.18 -0.02
C ASN A 30 12.54 -16.88 0.68
N ASN A 31 12.77 -15.80 -0.08
CA ASN A 31 13.11 -14.49 0.50
C ASN A 31 11.92 -13.92 1.26
N PHE A 32 10.71 -14.00 0.66
CA PHE A 32 9.48 -13.63 1.36
C PHE A 32 9.30 -14.47 2.63
N LEU A 33 9.45 -15.79 2.54
CA LEU A 33 9.27 -16.70 3.68
C LEU A 33 10.19 -16.34 4.84
N LEU A 34 11.44 -16.00 4.57
CA LEU A 34 12.40 -15.57 5.61
C LEU A 34 11.98 -14.25 6.22
N SER A 35 11.66 -13.23 5.40
CA SER A 35 11.16 -11.93 5.87
C SER A 35 9.91 -12.09 6.73
N TRP A 36 8.96 -12.90 6.26
CA TRP A 36 7.71 -13.19 6.97
C TRP A 36 7.94 -13.90 8.31
N THR A 37 8.78 -14.92 8.33
CA THR A 37 9.08 -15.67 9.57
C THR A 37 9.68 -14.76 10.63
N MET A 38 10.59 -13.87 10.25
CA MET A 38 11.19 -12.91 11.17
C MET A 38 10.16 -11.91 11.71
N LEU A 39 9.31 -11.37 10.82
CA LEU A 39 8.25 -10.42 11.20
C LEU A 39 7.21 -11.09 12.11
N PHE A 40 6.74 -12.29 11.77
CA PHE A 40 5.76 -13.02 12.56
C PHE A 40 6.27 -13.32 13.96
N ASN A 41 7.50 -13.82 14.08
CA ASN A 41 8.15 -14.05 15.36
C ASN A 41 8.31 -12.74 16.17
N TYR A 42 8.65 -11.64 15.50
CA TYR A 42 8.71 -10.34 16.16
C TYR A 42 7.36 -9.95 16.75
N CYS A 43 6.27 -10.08 16.00
CA CYS A 43 4.92 -9.77 16.47
C CYS A 43 4.57 -10.57 17.74
N LEU A 44 4.76 -11.89 17.72
CA LEU A 44 4.47 -12.76 18.87
C LEU A 44 5.27 -12.39 20.13
N ASN A 45 6.51 -11.95 19.97
CA ASN A 45 7.39 -11.60 21.08
C ASN A 45 7.23 -10.15 21.57
N ASN A 46 6.45 -9.31 20.88
CA ASN A 46 6.33 -7.89 21.20
C ASN A 46 4.88 -7.42 21.42
N GLY A 47 3.99 -8.34 21.85
CA GLY A 47 2.62 -8.00 22.23
C GLY A 47 1.74 -7.58 21.03
N ILE A 48 2.07 -8.05 19.84
CA ILE A 48 1.24 -7.90 18.64
C ILE A 48 0.56 -9.24 18.38
N ASN A 49 -0.76 -9.22 18.19
CA ASN A 49 -1.54 -10.37 17.77
C ASN A 49 -1.64 -10.39 16.23
N PRO A 50 -0.84 -11.20 15.52
CA PRO A 50 -0.86 -11.26 14.08
C PRO A 50 -1.97 -12.20 13.59
N LEU A 51 -2.92 -11.67 12.84
CA LEU A 51 -3.88 -12.44 12.07
C LEU A 51 -3.46 -12.44 10.60
N ILE A 52 -3.79 -13.50 9.87
CA ILE A 52 -3.38 -13.64 8.46
C ILE A 52 -4.62 -13.85 7.61
N THR A 53 -4.70 -13.13 6.49
CA THR A 53 -5.62 -13.41 5.41
C THR A 53 -4.84 -13.57 4.11
N ASN A 54 -5.07 -14.68 3.40
CA ASN A 54 -4.44 -14.96 2.12
C ASN A 54 -5.51 -15.43 1.14
N HIS A 55 -5.55 -14.79 -0.01
CA HIS A 55 -6.38 -15.19 -1.13
C HIS A 55 -5.60 -15.08 -2.43
N TYR A 56 -6.10 -15.76 -3.45
CA TYR A 56 -5.55 -15.72 -4.81
C TYR A 56 -6.68 -15.57 -5.82
N SER A 57 -6.45 -14.72 -6.79
CA SER A 57 -7.25 -14.59 -8.01
C SER A 57 -6.32 -14.10 -9.13
N ASN A 58 -6.65 -14.40 -10.38
CA ASN A 58 -5.97 -13.83 -11.53
C ASN A 58 -6.26 -12.32 -11.71
N ASN A 59 -7.23 -11.80 -10.97
CA ASN A 59 -7.60 -10.41 -10.98
C ASN A 59 -7.33 -9.78 -9.61
N ILE A 60 -6.46 -8.78 -9.58
CA ILE A 60 -6.00 -8.13 -8.35
C ILE A 60 -7.13 -7.41 -7.61
N TYR A 61 -8.11 -6.83 -8.30
CA TYR A 61 -9.26 -6.20 -7.67
C TYR A 61 -10.03 -7.18 -6.79
N TYR A 62 -10.27 -8.39 -7.32
CA TYR A 62 -10.98 -9.42 -6.56
C TYR A 62 -10.16 -9.92 -5.37
N VAL A 63 -8.87 -10.22 -5.56
CA VAL A 63 -8.08 -10.80 -4.47
C VAL A 63 -7.96 -9.85 -3.29
N ARG A 64 -7.81 -8.54 -3.54
CA ARG A 64 -7.76 -7.57 -2.44
C ARG A 64 -9.09 -7.46 -1.70
N ASN A 65 -10.22 -7.45 -2.41
CA ASN A 65 -11.54 -7.49 -1.76
C ASN A 65 -11.74 -8.80 -0.96
N MET A 66 -11.31 -9.94 -1.50
CA MET A 66 -11.39 -11.23 -0.80
C MET A 66 -10.54 -11.26 0.48
N CYS A 67 -9.36 -10.64 0.47
CA CYS A 67 -8.51 -10.52 1.66
C CYS A 67 -9.20 -9.76 2.81
N LEU A 68 -10.15 -8.89 2.51
CA LEU A 68 -10.99 -8.21 3.51
C LEU A 68 -12.31 -8.93 3.83
N GLY A 69 -12.51 -10.14 3.29
CA GLY A 69 -13.75 -10.89 3.47
C GLY A 69 -14.91 -10.39 2.62
N GLY A 70 -14.62 -9.58 1.58
CA GLY A 70 -15.65 -9.04 0.67
C GLY A 70 -16.39 -10.13 -0.10
N ASN A 71 -17.68 -9.94 -0.27
CA ASN A 71 -18.55 -10.86 -0.99
C ASN A 71 -19.55 -10.07 -1.83
N ASN A 72 -19.53 -10.28 -3.15
CA ASN A 72 -20.34 -9.53 -4.11
C ASN A 72 -21.86 -9.72 -3.94
N ILE A 73 -22.31 -10.80 -3.29
CA ILE A 73 -23.74 -11.03 -3.05
C ILE A 73 -24.30 -10.28 -1.84
N LEU A 74 -23.43 -9.65 -1.01
CA LEU A 74 -23.86 -8.95 0.21
C LEU A 74 -24.14 -7.45 -0.01
N GLY A 75 -24.07 -6.96 -1.26
CA GLY A 75 -24.30 -5.56 -1.59
C GLY A 75 -23.10 -4.66 -1.26
N THR A 76 -23.33 -3.35 -1.20
CA THR A 76 -22.26 -2.34 -1.08
C THR A 76 -21.97 -1.91 0.37
N GLU A 77 -22.88 -2.15 1.29
CA GLU A 77 -22.73 -1.78 2.71
C GLU A 77 -22.01 -2.88 3.51
N GLN A 78 -20.78 -3.17 3.11
CA GLN A 78 -19.94 -4.16 3.78
C GLN A 78 -18.84 -3.47 4.59
N VAL A 79 -18.46 -4.13 5.67
CA VAL A 79 -17.29 -3.78 6.46
C VAL A 79 -16.26 -4.91 6.39
N PRO A 80 -14.96 -4.63 6.55
CA PRO A 80 -13.94 -5.68 6.54
C PRO A 80 -14.28 -6.81 7.50
N PHE A 81 -14.04 -8.04 7.04
CA PHE A 81 -14.26 -9.26 7.82
C PHE A 81 -15.69 -9.39 8.40
N LYS A 82 -16.69 -8.77 7.76
CA LYS A 82 -18.08 -8.69 8.22
C LYS A 82 -18.26 -8.08 9.62
N GLY A 83 -17.25 -7.35 10.12
CA GLY A 83 -17.22 -6.82 11.48
C GLY A 83 -16.93 -7.87 12.57
N GLU A 84 -16.60 -9.10 12.19
CA GLU A 84 -16.36 -10.22 13.15
C GLU A 84 -14.93 -10.21 13.73
N VAL A 85 -13.99 -9.45 13.10
CA VAL A 85 -12.60 -9.34 13.53
C VAL A 85 -12.37 -7.97 14.14
N ASP A 86 -11.99 -7.93 15.43
CA ASP A 86 -11.54 -6.70 16.07
C ASP A 86 -10.03 -6.53 15.83
N TYR A 87 -9.69 -5.65 14.90
CA TYR A 87 -8.32 -5.33 14.51
C TYR A 87 -8.02 -3.85 14.71
N ASP A 88 -6.72 -3.51 14.79
CA ASP A 88 -6.26 -2.12 14.86
C ASP A 88 -5.73 -1.64 13.50
N PHE A 89 -5.04 -2.53 12.78
CA PHE A 89 -4.48 -2.24 11.47
C PHE A 89 -4.61 -3.44 10.53
N ILE A 90 -4.60 -3.12 9.23
CA ILE A 90 -4.38 -4.08 8.15
C ILE A 90 -3.03 -3.75 7.52
N MET A 91 -2.12 -4.73 7.48
CA MET A 91 -0.84 -4.62 6.80
C MET A 91 -0.88 -5.39 5.49
N TRP A 92 -0.84 -4.68 4.39
CA TRP A 92 -0.75 -5.24 3.05
C TRP A 92 0.69 -5.56 2.71
N ILE A 93 0.95 -6.78 2.26
CA ILE A 93 2.25 -7.25 1.81
C ILE A 93 2.04 -8.10 0.57
N ASP A 94 2.45 -7.60 -0.60
CA ASP A 94 2.37 -8.38 -1.83
C ASP A 94 3.39 -9.52 -1.82
N SER A 95 3.08 -10.61 -2.51
CA SER A 95 3.82 -11.88 -2.45
C SER A 95 5.26 -11.82 -2.99
N ASP A 96 5.63 -10.74 -3.65
CA ASP A 96 6.95 -10.46 -4.21
C ASP A 96 7.72 -9.35 -3.45
N GLN A 97 7.28 -9.00 -2.23
CA GLN A 97 7.99 -8.06 -1.37
C GLN A 97 9.04 -8.78 -0.50
N VAL A 98 10.20 -8.15 -0.35
CA VAL A 98 11.26 -8.56 0.57
C VAL A 98 11.51 -7.45 1.56
N PHE A 99 11.30 -7.72 2.83
CA PHE A 99 11.21 -6.68 3.85
C PHE A 99 11.93 -7.08 5.15
N THR A 100 12.12 -6.12 6.03
CA THR A 100 12.72 -6.31 7.36
C THR A 100 11.70 -6.02 8.46
N VAL A 101 11.96 -6.52 9.65
CA VAL A 101 11.18 -6.17 10.85
C VAL A 101 11.22 -4.65 11.09
N ASP A 102 12.37 -4.02 10.91
CA ASP A 102 12.53 -2.58 11.13
C ASP A 102 11.68 -1.74 10.18
N SER A 103 11.52 -2.17 8.91
CA SER A 103 10.64 -1.49 7.96
C SER A 103 9.18 -1.50 8.44
N PHE A 104 8.70 -2.59 9.01
CA PHE A 104 7.37 -2.69 9.60
C PHE A 104 7.22 -1.86 10.89
N VAL A 105 8.16 -2.01 11.82
CA VAL A 105 8.16 -1.28 13.10
C VAL A 105 8.19 0.23 12.86
N THR A 106 8.87 0.68 11.82
CA THR A 106 8.91 2.09 11.46
C THR A 106 7.54 2.60 11.05
N LEU A 107 6.77 1.85 10.23
CA LEU A 107 5.40 2.24 9.88
C LEU A 107 4.48 2.35 11.11
N LEU A 108 4.62 1.44 12.07
CA LEU A 108 3.80 1.45 13.31
C LEU A 108 4.03 2.68 14.20
N LYS A 109 5.15 3.37 14.06
CA LYS A 109 5.45 4.59 14.85
C LYS A 109 4.64 5.80 14.41
N TYR A 110 4.10 5.78 13.21
CA TYR A 110 3.35 6.92 12.67
C TYR A 110 1.88 6.87 13.07
N GLN A 111 1.35 8.04 13.39
CA GLN A 111 -0.07 8.25 13.77
C GLN A 111 -0.93 8.55 12.53
N GLY A 112 -0.59 7.96 11.38
CA GLY A 112 -1.34 8.14 10.13
C GLY A 112 -2.43 7.09 9.95
N ASP A 113 -3.44 7.43 9.14
CA ASP A 113 -4.50 6.48 8.79
C ASP A 113 -4.01 5.48 7.74
N ILE A 114 -3.17 5.93 6.80
CA ILE A 114 -2.54 5.13 5.75
C ILE A 114 -1.05 5.50 5.73
N VAL A 115 -0.20 4.51 5.97
CA VAL A 115 1.26 4.71 5.98
C VAL A 115 1.94 3.63 5.15
N SER A 116 2.87 4.01 4.29
CA SER A 116 3.59 3.11 3.39
C SER A 116 5.09 3.37 3.40
N GLY A 117 5.84 2.39 2.92
CA GLY A 117 7.22 2.55 2.48
C GLY A 117 7.31 2.60 0.96
N LEU A 118 8.52 2.71 0.46
CA LEU A 118 8.83 2.72 -0.97
C LEU A 118 9.25 1.33 -1.45
N TYR A 119 8.90 1.00 -2.68
CA TYR A 119 9.49 -0.09 -3.44
C TYR A 119 9.56 0.28 -4.93
N LEU A 120 10.61 -0.20 -5.60
CA LEU A 120 10.80 0.07 -7.01
C LEU A 120 9.77 -0.70 -7.86
N MET A 121 9.29 -0.06 -8.91
CA MET A 121 8.53 -0.73 -9.97
C MET A 121 9.45 -1.69 -10.76
N GLU A 122 8.87 -2.48 -11.64
CA GLU A 122 9.59 -3.47 -12.46
C GLU A 122 10.70 -2.85 -13.31
N ASN A 123 10.56 -1.59 -13.71
CA ASN A 123 11.58 -0.86 -14.47
C ASN A 123 12.86 -0.55 -13.67
N GLY A 124 12.85 -0.75 -12.34
CA GLY A 124 13.98 -0.53 -11.43
C GLY A 124 14.42 0.93 -11.30
N LYS A 125 13.66 1.89 -11.84
CA LYS A 125 14.05 3.30 -11.92
C LYS A 125 13.16 4.23 -11.10
N GLU A 126 11.94 3.82 -10.85
CA GLU A 126 10.91 4.62 -10.21
C GLU A 126 10.25 3.84 -9.09
N PHE A 127 9.88 4.54 -8.03
CA PHE A 127 9.05 3.97 -6.97
C PHE A 127 7.57 3.96 -7.39
N ALA A 128 6.80 2.99 -6.91
CA ALA A 128 5.35 2.95 -7.12
C ALA A 128 4.64 4.04 -6.29
N THR A 129 5.07 5.29 -6.44
CA THR A 129 4.62 6.42 -5.61
C THR A 129 4.59 7.70 -6.44
N VAL A 130 3.51 8.47 -6.30
CA VAL A 130 3.30 9.77 -6.97
C VAL A 130 3.01 10.82 -5.90
N GLU A 131 3.88 11.83 -5.78
CA GLU A 131 3.70 12.90 -4.79
C GLU A 131 2.42 13.69 -5.06
N LYS A 132 2.20 14.08 -6.33
CA LYS A 132 1.00 14.79 -6.80
C LYS A 132 0.51 14.22 -8.11
N MET A 133 -0.77 13.87 -8.16
CA MET A 133 -1.43 13.46 -9.39
C MET A 133 -1.70 14.68 -10.28
N ASP A 134 -0.87 14.88 -11.28
CA ASP A 134 -1.03 15.92 -12.29
C ASP A 134 -1.79 15.34 -13.50
N ASN A 135 -3.04 15.72 -13.62
CA ASN A 135 -3.92 15.26 -14.71
C ASN A 135 -3.51 15.81 -16.07
N ASP A 136 -2.92 17.01 -16.12
CA ASP A 136 -2.41 17.58 -17.38
C ASP A 136 -1.16 16.84 -17.85
N PHE A 137 -0.30 16.45 -16.93
CA PHE A 137 0.84 15.59 -17.21
C PHE A 137 0.36 14.23 -17.73
N PHE A 138 -0.59 13.60 -17.02
CA PHE A 138 -1.15 12.30 -17.43
C PHE A 138 -1.78 12.39 -18.82
N ALA A 139 -2.60 13.41 -19.10
CA ALA A 139 -3.25 13.59 -20.40
C ALA A 139 -2.24 13.71 -21.55
N LYS A 140 -1.02 14.21 -21.28
CA LYS A 140 0.04 14.38 -22.29
C LYS A 140 0.95 13.17 -22.42
N LYS A 141 1.21 12.43 -21.33
CA LYS A 141 2.24 11.37 -21.24
C LYS A 141 1.66 9.97 -21.15
N GLY A 142 0.40 9.81 -20.72
CA GLY A 142 -0.24 8.53 -20.48
C GLY A 142 0.14 7.84 -19.15
N HIS A 143 0.87 8.55 -18.28
CA HIS A 143 1.24 8.11 -16.94
C HIS A 143 1.43 9.29 -16.01
N TYR A 144 1.42 9.08 -14.70
CA TYR A 144 1.81 10.07 -13.70
C TYR A 144 3.33 10.16 -13.57
N GLU A 145 3.82 11.23 -12.96
CA GLU A 145 5.22 11.41 -12.62
C GLU A 145 5.53 10.65 -11.33
N PHE A 146 6.26 9.56 -11.45
CA PHE A 146 6.62 8.71 -10.35
C PHE A 146 7.88 9.20 -9.64
N LEU A 147 7.90 9.04 -8.30
CA LEU A 147 9.05 9.38 -7.47
C LEU A 147 10.27 8.52 -7.83
N THR A 148 11.43 9.16 -7.99
CA THR A 148 12.69 8.49 -8.33
C THR A 148 13.64 8.36 -7.12
N PRO A 149 14.59 7.41 -7.14
CA PRO A 149 15.63 7.32 -6.11
C PRO A 149 16.47 8.60 -5.99
N GLU A 150 16.73 9.29 -7.09
CA GLU A 150 17.45 10.57 -7.12
C GLU A 150 16.71 11.66 -6.35
N GLU A 151 15.39 11.75 -6.52
CA GLU A 151 14.56 12.73 -5.81
C GLU A 151 14.52 12.44 -4.31
N VAL A 152 14.43 11.18 -3.92
CA VAL A 152 14.52 10.75 -2.51
C VAL A 152 15.87 11.14 -1.92
N LEU A 153 16.97 10.91 -2.64
CA LEU A 153 18.31 11.32 -2.21
C LEU A 153 18.45 12.85 -2.10
N LEU A 154 17.86 13.60 -3.03
CA LEU A 154 17.83 15.06 -2.99
C LEU A 154 17.03 15.60 -1.79
N ARG A 155 15.90 14.94 -1.47
CA ARG A 155 15.11 15.28 -0.25
C ARG A 155 15.94 15.11 1.01
N ARG A 156 16.65 13.98 1.14
CA ARG A 156 17.57 13.71 2.28
C ARG A 156 18.69 14.75 2.39
N LYS A 157 19.32 15.09 1.26
CA LYS A 157 20.39 16.13 1.22
C LYS A 157 19.87 17.52 1.62
N LYS A 158 18.60 17.82 1.38
CA LYS A 158 17.95 19.07 1.76
C LYS A 158 17.33 19.02 3.17
N GLU A 159 17.63 17.98 3.95
CA GLU A 159 17.11 17.76 5.32
C GLU A 159 15.58 17.87 5.43
N LYS A 160 14.88 17.54 4.35
CA LYS A 160 13.41 17.46 4.36
C LYS A 160 12.95 16.28 5.23
N PRO A 161 11.77 16.38 5.86
CA PRO A 161 11.20 15.26 6.61
C PRO A 161 11.17 13.99 5.74
N SER A 162 11.50 12.85 6.34
CA SER A 162 11.45 11.54 5.65
C SER A 162 10.03 11.16 5.28
N VAL A 163 9.07 11.55 6.11
CA VAL A 163 7.64 11.30 5.85
C VAL A 163 7.08 12.41 4.99
N MET A 164 6.39 12.01 3.95
CA MET A 164 5.71 12.92 3.02
C MET A 164 4.28 12.46 2.78
N GLU A 165 3.39 13.42 2.59
CA GLU A 165 2.03 13.16 2.11
C GLU A 165 2.09 13.01 0.58
N VAL A 166 1.42 11.97 0.05
CA VAL A 166 1.40 11.65 -1.38
C VAL A 166 -0.03 11.46 -1.86
N ASP A 167 -0.24 11.65 -3.15
CA ASP A 167 -1.54 11.40 -3.76
C ASP A 167 -1.77 9.92 -4.06
N TYR A 168 -0.69 9.18 -4.33
CA TYR A 168 -0.73 7.75 -4.62
C TYR A 168 0.54 7.05 -4.15
N THR A 169 0.39 5.83 -3.66
CA THR A 169 1.47 4.86 -3.50
C THR A 169 0.92 3.45 -3.70
N GLY A 170 1.76 2.56 -4.23
CA GLY A 170 1.39 1.17 -4.45
C GLY A 170 1.11 0.42 -3.14
N MET A 171 0.31 -0.61 -3.21
CA MET A 171 -0.24 -1.31 -2.05
C MET A 171 0.60 -2.50 -1.58
N GLY A 172 1.74 -2.73 -2.21
CA GLY A 172 2.60 -3.89 -1.89
C GLY A 172 3.25 -3.84 -0.50
N TRP A 173 3.33 -2.66 0.13
CA TRP A 173 3.85 -2.47 1.50
C TRP A 173 3.14 -1.31 2.18
N MET A 174 1.93 -1.55 2.68
CA MET A 174 1.06 -0.48 3.19
C MET A 174 0.35 -0.90 4.48
N LEU A 175 0.45 -0.07 5.50
CA LEU A 175 -0.26 -0.18 6.77
C LEU A 175 -1.48 0.73 6.76
N VAL A 176 -2.67 0.17 6.98
CA VAL A 176 -3.95 0.89 6.97
C VAL A 176 -4.63 0.71 8.31
N LYS A 177 -4.96 1.82 8.97
CA LYS A 177 -5.63 1.84 10.25
C LYS A 177 -7.10 1.44 10.11
N LYS A 178 -7.65 0.77 11.13
CA LYS A 178 -9.09 0.54 11.26
C LYS A 178 -9.87 1.85 11.11
N GLY A 179 -10.98 1.81 10.42
CA GLY A 179 -11.82 2.96 10.11
C GLY A 179 -11.65 3.49 8.69
N VAL A 180 -10.55 3.17 8.00
CA VAL A 180 -10.37 3.58 6.59
C VAL A 180 -11.32 2.79 5.68
N PHE A 181 -11.22 1.47 5.69
CA PHE A 181 -12.08 0.62 4.84
C PHE A 181 -13.54 0.68 5.24
N GLU A 182 -13.85 0.88 6.50
CA GLU A 182 -15.23 1.03 7.01
C GLU A 182 -15.92 2.30 6.50
N LYS A 183 -15.15 3.32 6.05
CA LYS A 183 -15.68 4.54 5.44
C LYS A 183 -15.72 4.48 3.91
N LEU A 184 -15.12 3.47 3.32
CA LEU A 184 -15.16 3.22 1.89
C LEU A 184 -16.30 2.26 1.56
N GLU A 185 -17.03 2.55 0.50
CA GLU A 185 -18.07 1.66 -0.03
C GLU A 185 -17.43 0.44 -0.68
N TYR A 186 -17.99 -0.75 -0.45
CA TYR A 186 -17.63 -1.98 -1.17
C TYR A 186 -18.09 -1.90 -2.66
N PRO A 187 -17.32 -2.38 -3.64
CA PRO A 187 -15.99 -2.97 -3.52
C PRO A 187 -14.93 -1.95 -3.13
N TRP A 188 -14.15 -2.25 -2.07
CA TRP A 188 -13.08 -1.36 -1.60
C TRP A 188 -11.99 -1.17 -2.67
N PHE A 189 -11.77 -2.20 -3.46
CA PHE A 189 -10.87 -2.23 -4.60
C PHE A 189 -11.68 -2.43 -5.86
N ARG A 190 -11.84 -1.38 -6.64
CA ARG A 190 -12.53 -1.36 -7.94
C ARG A 190 -11.80 -0.40 -8.87
N PRO A 191 -11.83 -0.60 -10.18
CA PRO A 191 -11.31 0.41 -11.09
C PRO A 191 -12.23 1.63 -11.06
N GLU A 192 -11.64 2.80 -11.13
CA GLU A 192 -12.37 4.04 -11.39
C GLU A 192 -12.17 4.44 -12.85
N TRP A 193 -13.22 4.91 -13.48
CA TRP A 193 -13.16 5.46 -14.81
C TRP A 193 -12.79 6.93 -14.73
N VAL A 194 -11.65 7.31 -15.31
CA VAL A 194 -11.16 8.69 -15.31
C VAL A 194 -11.09 9.24 -16.71
N ASN A 195 -11.41 10.53 -16.82
CA ASN A 195 -11.37 11.26 -18.07
C ASN A 195 -10.51 12.50 -17.90
N TYR A 196 -9.54 12.66 -18.77
CA TYR A 196 -8.66 13.83 -18.82
C TYR A 196 -8.81 14.54 -20.16
N GLU A 197 -8.72 15.85 -20.16
CA GLU A 197 -8.82 16.65 -21.38
C GLU A 197 -7.46 17.26 -21.72
N ARG A 198 -7.11 17.22 -23.00
CA ARG A 198 -5.95 17.95 -23.52
C ARG A 198 -6.27 18.54 -24.87
N SER A 199 -5.49 19.53 -25.29
CA SER A 199 -5.52 20.02 -26.68
C SER A 199 -4.41 19.37 -27.49
N ASP A 200 -4.69 19.05 -28.76
CA ASP A 200 -3.66 18.68 -29.74
C ASP A 200 -2.90 19.92 -30.26
N ALA A 201 -1.93 19.70 -31.14
CA ALA A 201 -1.14 20.78 -31.75
C ALA A 201 -1.97 21.76 -32.57
N SER A 202 -3.17 21.38 -33.00
CA SER A 202 -4.11 22.20 -33.78
C SER A 202 -5.15 22.89 -32.90
N GLY A 203 -5.11 22.69 -31.57
CA GLY A 203 -6.06 23.27 -30.64
C GLY A 203 -7.36 22.46 -30.48
N ASN A 204 -7.48 21.28 -31.10
CA ASN A 204 -8.65 20.44 -30.93
C ASN A 204 -8.63 19.74 -29.57
N LYS A 205 -9.80 19.64 -28.93
CA LYS A 205 -9.98 18.93 -27.70
C LYS A 205 -9.88 17.42 -27.89
N ILE A 206 -9.01 16.78 -27.12
CA ILE A 206 -8.89 15.32 -27.00
C ILE A 206 -9.29 14.91 -25.60
N VAL A 207 -10.18 13.93 -25.49
CA VAL A 207 -10.54 13.29 -24.22
C VAL A 207 -9.75 12.00 -24.09
N VAL A 208 -8.92 11.91 -23.04
CA VAL A 208 -8.16 10.71 -22.68
C VAL A 208 -8.97 9.97 -21.63
N ASN A 209 -9.32 8.73 -21.92
CA ASN A 209 -10.07 7.86 -21.00
C ASN A 209 -9.16 6.75 -20.49
N GLU A 210 -9.24 6.44 -19.21
CA GLU A 210 -8.44 5.38 -18.59
C GLU A 210 -9.21 4.71 -17.46
N PHE A 211 -8.86 3.46 -17.19
CA PHE A 211 -9.20 2.77 -15.95
C PHE A 211 -8.02 2.87 -14.96
N THR A 212 -8.31 3.25 -13.74
CA THR A 212 -7.29 3.18 -12.71
C THR A 212 -6.99 1.74 -12.30
N MET A 213 -5.76 1.48 -11.87
CA MET A 213 -5.44 0.27 -11.11
C MET A 213 -6.10 0.34 -9.73
N GLU A 214 -6.20 -0.81 -9.04
CA GLU A 214 -6.91 -0.94 -7.75
C GLU A 214 -6.32 -0.09 -6.64
N ASP A 215 -5.00 0.03 -6.60
CA ASP A 215 -4.24 0.82 -5.63
C ASP A 215 -4.37 2.33 -5.89
N VAL A 216 -4.36 2.75 -7.15
CA VAL A 216 -4.65 4.14 -7.56
C VAL A 216 -6.07 4.52 -7.14
N ALA A 217 -7.05 3.68 -7.48
CA ALA A 217 -8.46 3.91 -7.13
C ALA A 217 -8.66 3.96 -5.60
N PHE A 218 -8.02 3.06 -4.85
CA PHE A 218 -8.04 3.07 -3.39
C PHE A 218 -7.51 4.40 -2.84
N CYS A 219 -6.34 4.84 -3.32
CA CYS A 219 -5.73 6.10 -2.89
C CYS A 219 -6.63 7.31 -3.20
N MET A 220 -7.21 7.38 -4.40
CA MET A 220 -8.15 8.44 -4.78
C MET A 220 -9.36 8.48 -3.85
N ARG A 221 -10.03 7.35 -3.65
CA ARG A 221 -11.23 7.25 -2.81
C ARG A 221 -10.95 7.50 -1.34
N ALA A 222 -9.81 7.05 -0.83
CA ALA A 222 -9.40 7.34 0.55
C ALA A 222 -9.19 8.84 0.75
N ARG A 223 -8.53 9.52 -0.18
CA ARG A 223 -8.32 10.98 -0.15
C ARG A 223 -9.65 11.75 -0.24
N GLU A 224 -10.58 11.33 -1.07
CA GLU A 224 -11.93 11.90 -1.16
C GLU A 224 -12.70 11.81 0.18
N LYS A 225 -12.41 10.79 1.00
CA LYS A 225 -12.94 10.65 2.36
C LYS A 225 -12.14 11.43 3.42
N GLY A 226 -11.12 12.18 2.99
CA GLY A 226 -10.30 13.03 3.86
C GLY A 226 -9.14 12.31 4.53
N PHE A 227 -8.83 11.06 4.17
CA PHE A 227 -7.67 10.37 4.67
C PHE A 227 -6.40 10.85 3.98
N LYS A 228 -5.31 10.89 4.75
CA LYS A 228 -3.99 11.22 4.26
C LYS A 228 -3.20 9.95 4.01
N ILE A 229 -2.46 9.93 2.90
CA ILE A 229 -1.54 8.85 2.56
C ILE A 229 -0.14 9.35 2.85
N LEU A 230 0.54 8.69 3.78
CA LEU A 230 1.89 9.05 4.20
C LEU A 230 2.88 7.99 3.69
N VAL A 231 4.02 8.44 3.20
CA VAL A 231 5.13 7.57 2.80
C VAL A 231 6.37 7.98 3.57
N ASP A 232 7.01 7.01 4.24
CA ASP A 232 8.35 7.23 4.80
C ASP A 232 9.42 6.83 3.78
N THR A 233 10.12 7.82 3.25
CA THR A 233 11.17 7.63 2.24
C THR A 233 12.42 6.91 2.79
N ASN A 234 12.54 6.72 4.10
CA ASN A 234 13.58 5.88 4.72
C ASN A 234 13.21 4.40 4.74
N VAL A 235 11.93 4.08 4.62
CA VAL A 235 11.45 2.70 4.53
C VAL A 235 11.43 2.30 3.07
N VAL A 236 12.42 1.53 2.64
CA VAL A 236 12.50 0.97 1.29
C VAL A 236 12.52 -0.55 1.40
N VAL A 237 11.56 -1.21 0.78
CA VAL A 237 11.49 -2.68 0.72
C VAL A 237 11.86 -3.19 -0.66
N GLY A 238 12.34 -4.43 -0.73
CA GLY A 238 12.69 -5.08 -1.98
C GLY A 238 11.45 -5.52 -2.75
N HIS A 239 11.53 -5.49 -4.07
CA HIS A 239 10.50 -5.98 -5.00
C HIS A 239 11.11 -7.05 -5.88
N GLU A 240 10.82 -8.32 -5.58
CA GLU A 240 11.42 -9.48 -6.25
C GLU A 240 10.73 -9.72 -7.59
N LYS A 241 11.51 -9.79 -8.66
CA LYS A 241 11.01 -10.09 -10.01
C LYS A 241 11.72 -11.30 -10.58
N SER A 242 10.96 -12.19 -11.20
CA SER A 242 11.51 -13.34 -11.91
C SER A 242 11.98 -12.92 -13.29
N VAL A 243 13.19 -13.36 -13.66
CA VAL A 243 13.75 -13.16 -15.02
C VAL A 243 13.79 -14.51 -15.71
N VAL A 244 13.28 -14.57 -16.93
CA VAL A 244 13.48 -15.75 -17.80
C VAL A 244 14.81 -15.58 -18.52
N VAL A 245 15.72 -16.50 -18.28
CA VAL A 245 17.02 -16.56 -18.97
C VAL A 245 16.87 -17.51 -20.14
N GLY A 246 17.03 -17.01 -21.36
CA GLY A 246 16.99 -17.78 -22.61
C GLY A 246 18.34 -17.91 -23.24
#